data_28785efe2c3a039a782b3880fac9188d
#
_entry.id   28785efe2c3a039a782b3880fac9188d
#
_cell.length_a   1.000
_cell.length_b   1.000
_cell.length_c   1.000
_cell.angle_alpha   90.00
_cell.angle_beta   90.00
_cell.angle_gamma   90.00
#
_symmetry.space_group_name_H-M   'P 1'
#
loop_
_entity.id
_entity.type
_entity.pdbx_description
1 polymer ?
#
loop_
_entity_poly.entity_id
_entity_poly.type
_entity_poly.pdbx_seq_one_letter_code
_entity_poly.pdbx_strand_id
1 'polypeptide(L)'
;MTEKPVIPSPAPASTTSAGLSILIFGFGAAAGLLLAFSGLGFMEDSAALIVTVFLIVLCIVALISLALVLLRRPLWRKVFGVAEVQLEMFATPLARVAESALDRNPSGATAAARDLVQLVLARYTWLTARRWIITSLTALIAAMAALAGTALLFKQNQLIAVQSGLLVEQNAKLQEQTTLAAQSVQLAEAARNAALAVEITQIAALIGDVATAARTAREVALGAAAGDPLDRMVNVLDPVGLDQGLVLRIVSASRATRPYRFLDIGLSADNDTDKTRVAMQRRTDLPNTYARMAAAYGWPAQGAENRLIDRPASPERGQLLQVMVAGGIRNLEVLNHFGLDLSFAYLQAADLFLLTTQVGRLSYADFSGSHIMGGDFGGSYLENARFRSCRIQDTSFAAVTAGRVNPPLKAENAPYSTFLTGADFNASVLINVDFTAAYLTAANLDGTLLVRANLSGASLGAATLRGAVLLAPILDGTNWKSADLDGAVVFGASFLAEAAAIAAPDTLRPEMYEATPITLAEVMAINIVYQNLTAAEMTAITNAAPAFRLKRTAPFTD
;
A
#
# COMPACT_ATOMS: atom_id res chain seq x y z
N MET A 1 -49.79 52.32 88.04
CA MET A 1 -50.19 51.26 87.14
C MET A 1 -49.40 51.47 85.83
N THR A 2 -48.31 50.85 85.67
CA THR A 2 -47.44 50.84 84.46
C THR A 2 -47.09 49.41 84.15
N GLU A 3 -47.70 48.88 83.13
CA GLU A 3 -47.45 47.52 82.60
C GLU A 3 -46.05 47.39 82.04
N LYS A 4 -45.31 46.29 82.48
CA LYS A 4 -44.04 45.94 81.92
C LYS A 4 -44.23 45.19 80.60
N PRO A 5 -43.53 45.49 79.53
CA PRO A 5 -43.64 44.70 78.31
C PRO A 5 -42.99 43.32 78.49
N VAL A 6 -43.72 42.29 78.11
CA VAL A 6 -43.25 40.90 78.02
C VAL A 6 -42.41 40.77 76.74
N ILE A 7 -41.10 40.44 76.92
CA ILE A 7 -40.19 40.09 75.82
C ILE A 7 -40.39 38.63 75.47
N PRO A 8 -40.75 38.28 74.22
CA PRO A 8 -40.86 36.88 73.84
C PRO A 8 -39.49 36.18 73.82
N SER A 9 -39.38 35.01 74.44
CA SER A 9 -38.18 34.21 74.41
C SER A 9 -37.85 33.73 73.00
N PRO A 10 -36.60 33.82 72.54
CA PRO A 10 -36.21 33.31 71.25
C PRO A 10 -36.29 31.77 71.25
N ALA A 11 -36.95 31.25 70.21
CA ALA A 11 -37.01 29.79 69.94
C ALA A 11 -35.62 29.18 69.79
N PRO A 12 -35.35 27.97 70.25
CA PRO A 12 -34.03 27.36 70.10
C PRO A 12 -33.74 27.06 68.66
N ALA A 13 -32.77 27.73 68.08
CA ALA A 13 -32.30 27.50 66.70
C ALA A 13 -31.81 26.02 66.56
N SER A 14 -32.50 25.25 65.75
CA SER A 14 -32.20 23.85 65.47
C SER A 14 -30.98 23.70 64.53
N THR A 15 -29.80 24.09 65.05
CA THR A 15 -28.52 23.88 64.31
C THR A 15 -28.03 22.41 64.26
N THR A 16 -28.76 21.51 64.89
CA THR A 16 -28.46 20.06 64.88
C THR A 16 -29.04 19.32 63.68
N SER A 17 -30.06 19.88 63.00
CA SER A 17 -30.75 19.21 61.87
C SER A 17 -29.96 19.27 60.55
N ALA A 18 -29.31 20.38 60.28
CA ALA A 18 -28.55 20.55 59.00
C ALA A 18 -27.35 19.60 58.89
N GLY A 19 -26.58 19.42 59.98
CA GLY A 19 -25.45 18.49 59.96
C GLY A 19 -25.87 17.01 59.82
N LEU A 20 -26.98 16.63 60.47
CA LEU A 20 -27.53 15.30 60.36
C LEU A 20 -28.11 15.02 58.95
N SER A 21 -28.76 16.02 58.36
CA SER A 21 -29.33 15.90 56.99
C SER A 21 -28.24 15.78 55.96
N ILE A 22 -27.13 16.50 56.04
CA ILE A 22 -25.97 16.35 55.15
C ILE A 22 -25.32 14.97 55.30
N LEU A 23 -25.26 14.43 56.50
CA LEU A 23 -24.69 13.11 56.77
C LEU A 23 -25.59 11.99 56.18
N ILE A 24 -26.92 12.09 56.36
CA ILE A 24 -27.89 11.15 55.77
C ILE A 24 -27.90 11.24 54.26
N PHE A 25 -27.83 12.45 53.68
CA PHE A 25 -27.76 12.63 52.25
C PHE A 25 -26.45 12.06 51.66
N GLY A 26 -25.30 12.34 52.29
CA GLY A 26 -24.00 11.79 51.87
C GLY A 26 -23.98 10.25 51.93
N PHE A 27 -24.54 9.67 52.97
CA PHE A 27 -24.66 8.23 53.10
C PHE A 27 -25.63 7.62 52.07
N GLY A 28 -26.76 8.26 51.82
CA GLY A 28 -27.72 7.83 50.80
C GLY A 28 -27.15 7.93 49.38
N ALA A 29 -26.40 8.99 49.08
CA ALA A 29 -25.73 9.14 47.78
C ALA A 29 -24.62 8.08 47.61
N ALA A 30 -23.84 7.79 48.65
CA ALA A 30 -22.83 6.74 48.63
C ALA A 30 -23.44 5.34 48.44
N ALA A 31 -24.49 5.04 49.15
CA ALA A 31 -25.22 3.77 49.02
C ALA A 31 -25.89 3.62 47.65
N GLY A 32 -26.46 4.68 47.11
CA GLY A 32 -27.04 4.71 45.75
C GLY A 32 -26.00 4.48 44.66
N LEU A 33 -24.84 5.10 44.79
CA LEU A 33 -23.69 4.90 43.88
C LEU A 33 -23.19 3.44 43.98
N LEU A 34 -23.13 2.87 45.17
CA LEU A 34 -22.75 1.46 45.43
C LEU A 34 -23.69 0.49 44.71
N LEU A 35 -25.01 0.71 44.85
CA LEU A 35 -26.03 -0.11 44.20
C LEU A 35 -25.98 0.02 42.67
N ALA A 36 -25.75 1.22 42.13
CA ALA A 36 -25.63 1.47 40.70
C ALA A 36 -24.40 0.76 40.11
N PHE A 37 -23.29 0.70 40.84
CA PHE A 37 -22.08 0.03 40.40
C PHE A 37 -22.12 -1.50 40.60
N SER A 38 -22.80 -2.03 41.61
CA SER A 38 -22.91 -3.47 41.83
C SER A 38 -23.75 -4.18 40.76
N GLY A 39 -24.69 -3.48 40.11
CA GLY A 39 -25.48 -4.00 39.00
C GLY A 39 -24.76 -4.12 37.67
N LEU A 40 -23.51 -3.64 37.53
CA LEU A 40 -22.78 -3.53 36.24
C LEU A 40 -21.71 -4.61 36.04
N GLY A 41 -21.79 -5.78 36.72
CA GLY A 41 -20.88 -6.91 36.47
C GLY A 41 -19.41 -6.68 36.91
N PHE A 42 -19.18 -5.81 37.88
CA PHE A 42 -17.83 -5.45 38.34
C PHE A 42 -17.14 -6.54 39.18
N MET A 43 -17.79 -7.69 39.39
CA MET A 43 -17.30 -8.69 40.34
C MET A 43 -16.16 -9.59 39.83
N GLU A 44 -15.74 -9.45 38.57
CA GLU A 44 -14.70 -10.33 38.01
C GLU A 44 -13.26 -9.74 38.03
N ASP A 45 -13.07 -8.45 38.32
CA ASP A 45 -11.76 -7.82 38.30
C ASP A 45 -11.22 -7.45 39.70
N SER A 46 -9.92 -7.57 39.89
CA SER A 46 -9.21 -7.18 41.12
C SER A 46 -9.45 -5.71 41.52
N ALA A 47 -9.80 -4.84 40.59
CA ALA A 47 -10.22 -3.47 40.83
C ALA A 47 -11.54 -3.38 41.62
N ALA A 48 -12.48 -4.30 41.37
CA ALA A 48 -13.75 -4.37 42.08
C ALA A 48 -13.55 -4.75 43.56
N LEU A 49 -12.61 -5.62 43.86
CA LEU A 49 -12.26 -6.00 45.21
C LEU A 49 -11.69 -4.81 46.00
N ILE A 50 -10.83 -4.02 45.41
CA ILE A 50 -10.26 -2.82 46.04
C ILE A 50 -11.35 -1.77 46.33
N VAL A 51 -12.24 -1.51 45.38
CA VAL A 51 -13.38 -0.60 45.56
C VAL A 51 -14.33 -1.12 46.64
N THR A 52 -14.63 -2.41 46.69
CA THR A 52 -15.51 -3.02 47.70
C THR A 52 -14.91 -2.92 49.09
N VAL A 53 -13.63 -3.27 49.26
CA VAL A 53 -12.93 -3.13 50.55
C VAL A 53 -12.92 -1.70 51.04
N PHE A 54 -12.62 -0.77 50.13
CA PHE A 54 -12.63 0.65 50.46
C PHE A 54 -14.01 1.16 50.90
N LEU A 55 -15.08 0.72 50.24
CA LEU A 55 -16.45 1.08 50.56
C LEU A 55 -16.89 0.48 51.91
N ILE A 56 -16.44 -0.71 52.25
CA ILE A 56 -16.69 -1.33 53.57
C ILE A 56 -15.99 -0.51 54.67
N VAL A 57 -14.72 -0.14 54.47
CA VAL A 57 -13.98 0.72 55.41
C VAL A 57 -14.68 2.07 55.59
N LEU A 58 -15.16 2.65 54.51
CA LEU A 58 -15.91 3.88 54.51
C LEU A 58 -17.21 3.76 55.33
N CYS A 59 -18.00 2.72 55.12
CA CYS A 59 -19.22 2.45 55.89
C CYS A 59 -18.89 2.33 57.39
N ILE A 60 -17.82 1.62 57.73
CA ILE A 60 -17.40 1.47 59.12
C ILE A 60 -17.03 2.85 59.73
N VAL A 61 -16.25 3.67 59.03
CA VAL A 61 -15.89 5.01 59.51
C VAL A 61 -17.12 5.91 59.62
N ALA A 62 -18.03 5.88 58.67
CA ALA A 62 -19.30 6.61 58.73
C ALA A 62 -20.18 6.19 59.90
N LEU A 63 -20.29 4.88 60.14
CA LEU A 63 -21.04 4.34 61.28
C LEU A 63 -20.40 4.74 62.63
N ILE A 64 -19.09 4.66 62.73
CA ILE A 64 -18.36 5.12 63.92
C ILE A 64 -18.59 6.60 64.13
N SER A 65 -18.49 7.43 63.09
CA SER A 65 -18.75 8.88 63.18
C SER A 65 -20.18 9.18 63.56
N LEU A 66 -21.16 8.44 63.04
CA LEU A 66 -22.57 8.55 63.38
C LEU A 66 -22.81 8.13 64.83
N ALA A 67 -22.21 7.01 65.26
CA ALA A 67 -22.28 6.53 66.65
C ALA A 67 -21.69 7.57 67.64
N LEU A 68 -20.56 8.16 67.31
CA LEU A 68 -19.94 9.24 68.09
C LEU A 68 -20.86 10.46 68.18
N VAL A 69 -21.58 10.82 67.14
CA VAL A 69 -22.54 11.94 67.16
C VAL A 69 -23.78 11.61 67.95
N LEU A 70 -24.35 10.41 67.79
CA LEU A 70 -25.57 9.96 68.51
C LEU A 70 -25.29 9.69 69.99
N LEU A 71 -24.16 9.07 70.32
CA LEU A 71 -23.76 8.73 71.65
C LEU A 71 -23.03 9.90 72.38
N ARG A 72 -22.93 11.04 71.73
CA ARG A 72 -22.18 12.20 72.27
C ARG A 72 -22.67 12.61 73.67
N ARG A 73 -24.01 12.65 73.89
CA ARG A 73 -24.59 13.04 75.18
C ARG A 73 -24.29 12.02 76.30
N PRO A 74 -24.51 10.73 76.15
CA PRO A 74 -24.19 9.75 77.20
C PRO A 74 -22.69 9.51 77.36
N LEU A 75 -21.89 9.52 76.27
CA LEU A 75 -20.45 9.29 76.31
C LEU A 75 -19.70 10.46 76.98
N TRP A 76 -20.06 11.68 76.64
CA TRP A 76 -19.43 12.87 77.24
C TRP A 76 -19.82 13.05 78.71
N ARG A 77 -21.07 12.66 79.08
CA ARG A 77 -21.47 12.62 80.52
C ARG A 77 -20.66 11.58 81.29
N LYS A 78 -20.36 10.44 80.68
CA LYS A 78 -19.68 9.33 81.33
C LYS A 78 -18.16 9.50 81.39
N VAL A 79 -17.55 10.15 80.37
CA VAL A 79 -16.09 10.35 80.28
C VAL A 79 -15.65 11.66 80.90
N PHE A 80 -16.43 12.72 80.80
CA PHE A 80 -16.02 14.07 81.28
C PHE A 80 -16.92 14.68 82.35
N GLY A 81 -17.97 14.01 82.76
CA GLY A 81 -18.84 14.43 83.88
C GLY A 81 -19.60 15.74 83.67
N VAL A 82 -19.54 16.37 82.51
CA VAL A 82 -20.04 17.74 82.27
C VAL A 82 -21.10 17.74 81.21
N ALA A 83 -22.26 18.34 81.48
CA ALA A 83 -23.33 18.60 80.53
C ALA A 83 -22.95 19.73 79.56
N GLU A 84 -23.58 19.75 78.37
CA GLU A 84 -23.42 20.81 77.36
C GLU A 84 -23.68 22.17 77.97
N VAL A 85 -22.65 22.99 78.08
CA VAL A 85 -22.66 24.28 78.78
C VAL A 85 -23.00 25.37 77.81
N GLN A 86 -24.07 26.09 78.02
CA GLN A 86 -24.40 27.32 77.26
C GLN A 86 -23.45 28.47 77.68
N LEU A 87 -23.25 29.44 76.76
CA LEU A 87 -22.29 30.55 77.00
C LEU A 87 -22.59 31.34 78.28
N GLU A 88 -23.86 31.40 78.66
CA GLU A 88 -24.35 32.05 79.90
C GLU A 88 -23.75 31.41 81.18
N MET A 89 -23.37 30.16 81.17
CA MET A 89 -22.75 29.49 82.32
C MET A 89 -21.31 29.87 82.59
N PHE A 90 -20.64 30.61 81.68
CA PHE A 90 -19.30 31.16 81.94
C PHE A 90 -19.34 32.42 82.81
N ALA A 91 -20.44 33.14 82.76
CA ALA A 91 -20.60 34.35 83.53
C ALA A 91 -20.60 34.11 85.04
N THR A 92 -21.20 32.97 85.49
CA THR A 92 -21.30 32.68 86.92
C THR A 92 -19.97 32.26 87.54
N PRO A 93 -19.11 31.40 87.00
CA PRO A 93 -17.78 31.13 87.49
C PRO A 93 -16.88 32.34 87.40
N LEU A 94 -16.98 33.13 86.35
CA LEU A 94 -16.16 34.37 86.21
C LEU A 94 -16.53 35.42 87.26
N ALA A 95 -17.82 35.62 87.55
CA ALA A 95 -18.33 36.44 88.62
C ALA A 95 -17.85 35.96 89.98
N ARG A 96 -17.87 34.65 90.26
CA ARG A 96 -17.36 34.05 91.52
C ARG A 96 -15.83 34.22 91.69
N VAL A 97 -15.08 34.10 90.59
CA VAL A 97 -13.63 34.38 90.64
C VAL A 97 -13.38 35.86 90.99
N ALA A 98 -14.13 36.77 90.37
CA ALA A 98 -14.01 38.21 90.66
C ALA A 98 -14.46 38.55 92.08
N GLU A 99 -15.57 37.97 92.52
CA GLU A 99 -16.07 38.21 93.90
C GLU A 99 -15.16 37.62 94.95
N SER A 100 -14.64 36.38 94.78
CA SER A 100 -13.66 35.79 95.71
C SER A 100 -12.30 36.50 95.72
N ALA A 101 -11.94 37.17 94.62
CA ALA A 101 -10.71 37.98 94.55
C ALA A 101 -10.87 39.33 95.30
N LEU A 102 -12.04 39.93 95.26
CA LEU A 102 -12.42 41.13 96.00
C LEU A 102 -12.50 40.89 97.47
N ASP A 103 -13.01 39.71 97.90
CA ASP A 103 -13.12 39.34 99.30
C ASP A 103 -11.83 38.83 99.93
N ARG A 104 -10.70 38.90 99.26
CA ARG A 104 -9.36 38.45 99.69
C ARG A 104 -9.35 36.98 100.18
N ASN A 105 -10.18 36.13 99.64
CA ASN A 105 -10.23 34.70 99.95
C ASN A 105 -9.44 33.89 98.94
N PRO A 106 -8.16 33.55 99.16
CA PRO A 106 -7.30 32.92 98.14
C PRO A 106 -7.75 31.47 97.83
N SER A 107 -8.38 30.78 98.75
CA SER A 107 -8.84 29.41 98.57
C SER A 107 -10.13 29.32 97.70
N GLY A 108 -11.00 30.32 97.85
CA GLY A 108 -12.21 30.44 97.03
C GLY A 108 -11.92 30.83 95.56
N ALA A 109 -10.99 31.78 95.41
CA ALA A 109 -10.56 32.22 94.08
C ALA A 109 -9.84 31.13 93.28
N THR A 110 -9.01 30.31 93.93
CA THR A 110 -8.34 29.18 93.28
C THR A 110 -9.31 28.03 92.90
N ALA A 111 -10.31 27.78 93.72
CA ALA A 111 -11.37 26.77 93.37
C ALA A 111 -12.22 27.23 92.20
N ALA A 112 -12.67 28.49 92.22
CA ALA A 112 -13.48 29.05 91.10
C ALA A 112 -12.69 29.17 89.78
N ALA A 113 -11.38 29.51 89.87
CA ALA A 113 -10.48 29.50 88.68
C ALA A 113 -10.28 28.10 88.13
N ARG A 114 -10.16 27.10 88.97
CA ARG A 114 -10.06 25.69 88.52
C ARG A 114 -11.31 25.24 87.83
N ASP A 115 -12.50 25.58 88.30
CA ASP A 115 -13.76 25.29 87.68
C ASP A 115 -13.91 25.96 86.29
N LEU A 116 -13.46 27.24 86.20
CA LEU A 116 -13.42 28.00 84.98
C LEU A 116 -12.49 27.33 83.94
N VAL A 117 -11.28 26.94 84.34
CA VAL A 117 -10.31 26.27 83.47
C VAL A 117 -10.85 24.92 82.98
N GLN A 118 -11.47 24.15 83.85
CA GLN A 118 -12.07 22.87 83.44
C GLN A 118 -13.21 23.07 82.40
N LEU A 119 -13.99 24.10 82.56
CA LEU A 119 -15.09 24.45 81.65
C LEU A 119 -14.57 24.92 80.29
N VAL A 120 -13.51 25.74 80.24
CA VAL A 120 -12.85 26.20 79.05
C VAL A 120 -12.19 25.04 78.30
N LEU A 121 -11.48 24.16 79.00
CA LEU A 121 -10.85 22.96 78.45
C LEU A 121 -11.90 22.00 77.81
N ALA A 122 -13.01 21.75 78.54
CA ALA A 122 -14.10 20.93 78.01
C ALA A 122 -14.71 21.52 76.73
N ARG A 123 -14.84 22.83 76.66
CA ARG A 123 -15.36 23.52 75.47
C ARG A 123 -14.39 23.48 74.30
N TYR A 124 -13.12 23.68 74.57
CA TYR A 124 -12.05 23.63 73.58
C TYR A 124 -11.90 22.25 72.96
N THR A 125 -11.88 21.19 73.79
CA THR A 125 -11.81 19.82 73.31
C THR A 125 -13.02 19.46 72.47
N TRP A 126 -14.22 19.90 72.82
CA TRP A 126 -15.42 19.66 72.01
C TRP A 126 -15.37 20.37 70.64
N LEU A 127 -14.95 21.62 70.60
CA LEU A 127 -14.82 22.38 69.34
C LEU A 127 -13.77 21.75 68.43
N THR A 128 -12.66 21.30 69.00
CA THR A 128 -11.60 20.64 68.23
C THR A 128 -12.04 19.29 67.69
N ALA A 129 -12.73 18.47 68.49
CA ALA A 129 -13.27 17.19 68.05
C ALA A 129 -14.31 17.37 66.96
N ARG A 130 -15.20 18.37 67.08
CA ARG A 130 -16.19 18.69 66.03
C ARG A 130 -15.51 19.13 64.70
N ARG A 131 -14.50 19.97 64.77
CA ARG A 131 -13.73 20.40 63.58
C ARG A 131 -13.04 19.20 62.94
N TRP A 132 -12.43 18.34 63.73
CA TRP A 132 -11.73 17.15 63.22
C TRP A 132 -12.69 16.19 62.52
N ILE A 133 -13.88 15.91 63.08
CA ILE A 133 -14.91 15.07 62.49
C ILE A 133 -15.40 15.64 61.15
N ILE A 134 -15.69 16.94 61.10
CA ILE A 134 -16.16 17.59 59.86
C ILE A 134 -15.09 17.52 58.78
N THR A 135 -13.83 17.83 59.11
CA THR A 135 -12.72 17.84 58.18
C THR A 135 -12.44 16.41 57.65
N SER A 136 -12.44 15.43 58.52
CA SER A 136 -12.25 14.02 58.13
C SER A 136 -13.38 13.51 57.22
N LEU A 137 -14.61 13.88 57.51
CA LEU A 137 -15.76 13.48 56.66
C LEU A 137 -15.72 14.13 55.30
N THR A 138 -15.33 15.42 55.24
CA THR A 138 -15.17 16.15 53.95
C THR A 138 -14.02 15.56 53.12
N ALA A 139 -12.90 15.25 53.75
CA ALA A 139 -11.75 14.64 53.07
C ALA A 139 -12.13 13.23 52.52
N LEU A 140 -12.91 12.48 53.28
CA LEU A 140 -13.39 11.16 52.92
C LEU A 140 -14.34 11.21 51.70
N ILE A 141 -15.28 12.15 51.68
CA ILE A 141 -16.18 12.38 50.53
C ILE A 141 -15.39 12.77 49.27
N ALA A 142 -14.40 13.66 49.41
CA ALA A 142 -13.53 14.05 48.31
C ALA A 142 -12.72 12.87 47.76
N ALA A 143 -12.16 12.03 48.62
CA ALA A 143 -11.43 10.82 48.21
C ALA A 143 -12.35 9.81 47.48
N MET A 144 -13.61 9.67 47.94
CA MET A 144 -14.61 8.85 47.22
C MET A 144 -14.90 9.37 45.81
N ALA A 145 -15.13 10.65 45.66
CA ALA A 145 -15.42 11.24 44.37
C ALA A 145 -14.23 11.06 43.38
N ALA A 146 -12.99 11.20 43.88
CA ALA A 146 -11.80 10.96 43.10
C ALA A 146 -11.67 9.48 42.67
N LEU A 147 -11.92 8.53 43.56
CA LEU A 147 -11.91 7.08 43.25
C LEU A 147 -13.00 6.68 42.27
N ALA A 148 -14.21 7.20 42.43
CA ALA A 148 -15.29 6.97 41.48
C ALA A 148 -14.95 7.51 40.10
N GLY A 149 -14.35 8.67 40.02
CA GLY A 149 -13.87 9.26 38.77
C GLY A 149 -12.78 8.42 38.08
N THR A 150 -11.79 7.94 38.85
CA THR A 150 -10.73 7.07 38.29
C THR A 150 -11.28 5.71 37.85
N ALA A 151 -12.20 5.11 38.56
CA ALA A 151 -12.86 3.85 38.18
C ALA A 151 -13.65 4.01 36.88
N LEU A 152 -14.37 5.14 36.73
CA LEU A 152 -15.11 5.44 35.50
C LEU A 152 -14.16 5.62 34.30
N LEU A 153 -13.04 6.36 34.46
CA LEU A 153 -12.03 6.53 33.43
C LEU A 153 -11.39 5.20 33.01
N PHE A 154 -11.11 4.33 33.97
CA PHE A 154 -10.57 3.00 33.70
C PHE A 154 -11.56 2.17 32.86
N LYS A 155 -12.84 2.21 33.21
CA LYS A 155 -13.89 1.53 32.44
C LYS A 155 -14.06 2.10 31.05
N GLN A 156 -14.01 3.43 30.90
CA GLN A 156 -14.02 4.06 29.59
C GLN A 156 -12.84 3.62 28.73
N ASN A 157 -11.62 3.58 29.29
CA ASN A 157 -10.45 3.12 28.57
C ASN A 157 -10.56 1.65 28.13
N GLN A 158 -11.13 0.80 28.99
CA GLN A 158 -11.38 -0.60 28.64
C GLN A 158 -12.40 -0.71 27.49
N LEU A 159 -13.49 0.06 27.52
CA LEU A 159 -14.48 0.09 26.45
C LEU A 159 -13.87 0.61 25.14
N ILE A 160 -13.04 1.66 25.20
CA ILE A 160 -12.33 2.18 24.03
C ILE A 160 -11.40 1.12 23.45
N ALA A 161 -10.68 0.37 24.29
CA ALA A 161 -9.80 -0.72 23.83
C ALA A 161 -10.60 -1.82 23.11
N VAL A 162 -11.74 -2.23 23.66
CA VAL A 162 -12.64 -3.20 23.01
C VAL A 162 -13.20 -2.65 21.70
N GLN A 163 -13.64 -1.38 21.68
CA GLN A 163 -14.12 -0.75 20.46
C GLN A 163 -13.02 -0.63 19.39
N SER A 164 -11.80 -0.28 19.78
CA SER A 164 -10.65 -0.28 18.86
C SER A 164 -10.38 -1.67 18.28
N GLY A 165 -10.45 -2.72 19.10
CA GLY A 165 -10.30 -4.10 18.64
C GLY A 165 -11.37 -4.48 17.61
N LEU A 166 -12.63 -4.16 17.90
CA LEU A 166 -13.74 -4.40 16.97
C LEU A 166 -13.62 -3.61 15.67
N LEU A 167 -13.14 -2.35 15.73
CA LEU A 167 -12.90 -1.56 14.54
C LEU A 167 -11.78 -2.14 13.66
N VAL A 168 -10.71 -2.65 14.28
CA VAL A 168 -9.63 -3.33 13.55
C VAL A 168 -10.18 -4.60 12.87
N GLU A 169 -10.98 -5.40 13.57
CA GLU A 169 -11.62 -6.59 12.98
C GLU A 169 -12.59 -6.24 11.86
N GLN A 170 -13.41 -5.19 12.04
CA GLN A 170 -14.31 -4.70 10.99
C GLN A 170 -13.54 -4.22 9.77
N ASN A 171 -12.46 -3.47 9.96
CA ASN A 171 -11.62 -3.01 8.86
C ASN A 171 -10.98 -4.19 8.10
N ALA A 172 -10.51 -5.21 8.81
CA ALA A 172 -9.99 -6.42 8.19
C ALA A 172 -11.07 -7.14 7.35
N LYS A 173 -12.28 -7.29 7.88
CA LYS A 173 -13.42 -7.89 7.14
C LYS A 173 -13.85 -7.04 5.95
N LEU A 174 -13.86 -5.71 6.07
CA LEU A 174 -14.15 -4.82 4.96
C LEU A 174 -13.10 -4.92 3.86
N GLN A 175 -11.83 -5.04 4.23
CA GLN A 175 -10.74 -5.25 3.29
C GLN A 175 -10.88 -6.60 2.56
N GLU A 176 -11.22 -7.66 3.28
CA GLU A 176 -11.52 -8.97 2.71
C GLU A 176 -12.71 -8.90 1.74
N GLN A 177 -13.82 -8.26 2.15
CA GLN A 177 -15.00 -8.06 1.30
C GLN A 177 -14.66 -7.26 0.04
N THR A 178 -13.85 -6.21 0.18
CA THR A 178 -13.41 -5.41 -0.97
C THR A 178 -12.57 -6.25 -1.93
N THR A 179 -11.70 -7.10 -1.40
CA THR A 179 -10.89 -8.02 -2.20
C THR A 179 -11.76 -9.04 -2.93
N LEU A 180 -12.73 -9.65 -2.23
CA LEU A 180 -13.68 -10.59 -2.83
C LEU A 180 -14.57 -9.93 -3.88
N ALA A 181 -15.02 -8.68 -3.64
CA ALA A 181 -15.78 -7.92 -4.62
C ALA A 181 -14.94 -7.63 -5.88
N ALA A 182 -13.67 -7.23 -5.71
CA ALA A 182 -12.75 -7.02 -6.82
C ALA A 182 -12.51 -8.32 -7.61
N GLN A 183 -12.36 -9.45 -6.93
CA GLN A 183 -12.24 -10.78 -7.58
C GLN A 183 -13.52 -11.16 -8.31
N SER A 184 -14.70 -10.90 -7.75
CA SER A 184 -15.98 -11.21 -8.41
C SER A 184 -16.18 -10.40 -9.69
N VAL A 185 -15.77 -9.12 -9.70
CA VAL A 185 -15.79 -8.30 -10.92
C VAL A 185 -14.85 -8.87 -11.97
N GLN A 186 -13.65 -9.30 -11.58
CA GLN A 186 -12.69 -9.90 -12.50
C GLN A 186 -13.19 -11.22 -13.09
N LEU A 187 -13.83 -12.07 -12.28
CA LEU A 187 -14.46 -13.30 -12.75
C LEU A 187 -15.62 -13.02 -13.72
N ALA A 188 -16.41 -11.98 -13.45
CA ALA A 188 -17.49 -11.57 -14.35
C ALA A 188 -16.96 -11.07 -15.71
N GLU A 189 -15.86 -10.30 -15.72
CA GLU A 189 -15.19 -9.90 -16.96
C GLU A 189 -14.57 -11.09 -17.69
N ALA A 190 -13.95 -12.03 -16.97
CA ALA A 190 -13.45 -13.28 -17.56
C ALA A 190 -14.57 -14.11 -18.21
N ALA A 191 -15.71 -14.27 -17.52
CA ALA A 191 -16.87 -14.97 -18.05
C ALA A 191 -17.45 -14.30 -19.30
N ARG A 192 -17.50 -12.97 -19.31
CA ARG A 192 -17.89 -12.18 -20.49
C ARG A 192 -16.93 -12.40 -21.65
N ASN A 193 -15.62 -12.36 -21.39
CA ASN A 193 -14.62 -12.55 -22.42
C ASN A 193 -14.59 -13.99 -22.94
N ALA A 194 -14.96 -14.99 -22.12
CA ALA A 194 -15.07 -16.38 -22.56
C ALA A 194 -16.08 -16.54 -23.71
N ALA A 195 -17.17 -15.76 -23.74
CA ALA A 195 -18.11 -15.77 -24.87
C ALA A 195 -17.45 -15.25 -26.15
N LEU A 196 -16.50 -14.33 -26.05
CA LEU A 196 -15.74 -13.81 -27.18
C LEU A 196 -14.67 -14.78 -27.68
N ALA A 197 -14.23 -15.74 -26.87
CA ALA A 197 -13.30 -16.79 -27.30
C ALA A 197 -13.91 -17.66 -28.41
N VAL A 198 -15.22 -17.86 -28.37
CA VAL A 198 -15.96 -18.55 -29.46
C VAL A 198 -15.86 -17.76 -30.76
N GLU A 199 -16.02 -16.42 -30.69
CA GLU A 199 -15.88 -15.54 -31.86
C GLU A 199 -14.46 -15.61 -32.44
N ILE A 200 -13.44 -15.61 -31.58
CA ILE A 200 -12.03 -15.75 -32.00
C ILE A 200 -11.80 -17.09 -32.71
N THR A 201 -12.42 -18.17 -32.21
CA THR A 201 -12.33 -19.48 -32.84
C THR A 201 -12.97 -19.47 -34.24
N GLN A 202 -14.10 -18.78 -34.40
CA GLN A 202 -14.74 -18.61 -35.72
C GLN A 202 -13.89 -17.75 -36.67
N ILE A 203 -13.29 -16.68 -36.14
CA ILE A 203 -12.33 -15.87 -36.90
C ILE A 203 -11.13 -16.72 -37.32
N ALA A 204 -10.61 -17.59 -36.44
CA ALA A 204 -9.52 -18.51 -36.77
C ALA A 204 -9.87 -19.45 -37.91
N ALA A 205 -11.09 -20.03 -37.91
CA ALA A 205 -11.58 -20.88 -38.99
C ALA A 205 -11.65 -20.12 -40.33
N LEU A 206 -12.22 -18.90 -40.33
CA LEU A 206 -12.32 -18.09 -41.55
C LEU A 206 -10.93 -17.69 -42.08
N ILE A 207 -10.00 -17.33 -41.24
CA ILE A 207 -8.60 -17.05 -41.63
C ILE A 207 -7.97 -18.32 -42.22
N GLY A 208 -8.21 -19.50 -41.62
CA GLY A 208 -7.75 -20.80 -42.11
C GLY A 208 -8.26 -21.13 -43.52
N ASP A 209 -9.54 -20.86 -43.76
CA ASP A 209 -10.16 -21.06 -45.11
C ASP A 209 -9.51 -20.14 -46.15
N VAL A 210 -9.34 -18.84 -45.83
CA VAL A 210 -8.70 -17.88 -46.72
C VAL A 210 -7.23 -18.27 -46.98
N ALA A 211 -6.49 -18.66 -45.91
CA ALA A 211 -5.11 -19.10 -46.02
C ALA A 211 -4.96 -20.34 -46.90
N THR A 212 -5.90 -21.29 -46.79
CA THR A 212 -5.93 -22.50 -47.61
C THR A 212 -6.21 -22.16 -49.07
N ALA A 213 -7.21 -21.33 -49.34
CA ALA A 213 -7.55 -20.89 -50.68
C ALA A 213 -6.36 -20.12 -51.34
N ALA A 214 -5.71 -19.23 -50.60
CA ALA A 214 -4.55 -18.48 -51.08
C ALA A 214 -3.36 -19.42 -51.37
N ARG A 215 -3.15 -20.45 -50.56
CA ARG A 215 -2.10 -21.47 -50.78
C ARG A 215 -2.37 -22.26 -52.06
N THR A 216 -3.58 -22.75 -52.22
CA THR A 216 -3.98 -23.50 -53.41
C THR A 216 -3.85 -22.66 -54.67
N ALA A 217 -4.28 -21.39 -54.64
CA ALA A 217 -4.11 -20.47 -55.76
C ALA A 217 -2.64 -20.24 -56.12
N ARG A 218 -1.76 -20.10 -55.09
CA ARG A 218 -0.33 -19.93 -55.29
C ARG A 218 0.33 -21.20 -55.86
N GLU A 219 -0.03 -22.37 -55.36
CA GLU A 219 0.45 -23.65 -55.87
C GLU A 219 0.08 -23.84 -57.35
N VAL A 220 -1.14 -23.47 -57.74
CA VAL A 220 -1.58 -23.48 -59.14
C VAL A 220 -0.79 -22.48 -59.97
N ALA A 221 -0.52 -21.27 -59.46
CA ALA A 221 0.20 -20.23 -60.21
C ALA A 221 1.69 -20.55 -60.39
N LEU A 222 2.33 -21.18 -59.39
CA LEU A 222 3.78 -21.51 -59.45
C LEU A 222 4.06 -22.79 -60.24
N GLY A 223 3.04 -23.63 -60.48
CA GLY A 223 3.25 -24.90 -61.15
C GLY A 223 4.20 -25.83 -60.38
N ALA A 224 4.78 -26.84 -61.07
CA ALA A 224 5.72 -27.77 -60.49
C ALA A 224 7.12 -27.21 -60.23
N ALA A 225 7.39 -25.94 -60.57
CA ALA A 225 8.64 -25.23 -60.20
C ALA A 225 8.61 -24.94 -58.70
N ALA A 226 9.05 -25.90 -57.92
CA ALA A 226 9.11 -25.83 -56.49
C ALA A 226 10.07 -24.74 -56.05
N GLY A 227 9.55 -23.60 -55.57
CA GLY A 227 10.32 -22.63 -54.78
C GLY A 227 10.86 -23.25 -53.49
N ASP A 228 11.77 -22.55 -52.82
CA ASP A 228 12.37 -22.95 -51.56
C ASP A 228 11.28 -23.47 -50.58
N PRO A 229 11.54 -24.57 -49.84
CA PRO A 229 10.64 -25.05 -48.80
C PRO A 229 10.24 -23.96 -47.81
N LEU A 230 11.10 -22.98 -47.57
CA LEU A 230 10.81 -21.79 -46.73
C LEU A 230 9.71 -20.91 -47.33
N ASP A 231 9.70 -20.71 -48.66
CA ASP A 231 8.63 -19.94 -49.34
C ASP A 231 7.26 -20.61 -49.24
N ARG A 232 7.24 -21.92 -49.05
CA ARG A 232 5.99 -22.68 -48.84
C ARG A 232 5.49 -22.59 -47.38
N MET A 233 6.39 -22.43 -46.44
CA MET A 233 6.06 -22.34 -45.01
C MET A 233 5.58 -20.93 -44.61
N VAL A 234 6.06 -19.89 -45.27
CA VAL A 234 5.70 -18.50 -44.97
C VAL A 234 4.49 -18.10 -45.79
N ASN A 235 3.30 -18.50 -45.35
CA ASN A 235 2.05 -18.06 -45.96
C ASN A 235 1.77 -16.63 -45.47
N VAL A 236 2.07 -15.63 -46.28
CA VAL A 236 1.73 -14.24 -46.01
C VAL A 236 0.45 -13.90 -46.73
N LEU A 237 -0.60 -13.63 -45.98
CA LEU A 237 -1.85 -13.10 -46.51
C LEU A 237 -1.75 -11.57 -46.56
N ASP A 238 -2.06 -11.02 -47.74
CA ASP A 238 -2.19 -9.57 -47.89
C ASP A 238 -3.52 -9.13 -47.27
N PRO A 239 -3.51 -8.31 -46.19
CA PRO A 239 -4.73 -7.84 -45.54
C PRO A 239 -5.62 -6.99 -46.45
N VAL A 240 -5.06 -6.38 -47.50
CA VAL A 240 -5.83 -5.63 -48.52
C VAL A 240 -6.78 -6.55 -49.30
N GLY A 241 -6.43 -7.81 -49.45
CA GLY A 241 -7.26 -8.82 -50.11
C GLY A 241 -8.26 -9.55 -49.21
N LEU A 242 -8.31 -9.22 -47.91
CA LEU A 242 -9.26 -9.84 -47.00
C LEU A 242 -10.67 -9.31 -47.23
N ASP A 243 -11.66 -10.21 -47.02
CA ASP A 243 -13.07 -9.81 -47.00
C ASP A 243 -13.32 -8.74 -45.95
N GLN A 244 -14.01 -7.68 -46.31
CA GLN A 244 -14.32 -6.58 -45.40
C GLN A 244 -15.10 -7.04 -44.17
N GLY A 245 -15.95 -8.05 -44.29
CA GLY A 245 -16.68 -8.65 -43.18
C GLY A 245 -15.72 -9.28 -42.17
N LEU A 246 -14.71 -10.00 -42.61
CA LEU A 246 -13.69 -10.59 -41.77
C LEU A 246 -12.84 -9.50 -41.06
N VAL A 247 -12.44 -8.46 -41.80
CA VAL A 247 -11.72 -7.31 -41.23
C VAL A 247 -12.52 -6.66 -40.09
N LEU A 248 -13.81 -6.38 -40.34
CA LEU A 248 -14.68 -5.76 -39.31
C LEU A 248 -14.93 -6.70 -38.11
N ARG A 249 -15.03 -8.01 -38.32
CA ARG A 249 -15.14 -9.00 -37.23
C ARG A 249 -13.89 -9.01 -36.34
N ILE A 250 -12.71 -9.07 -36.96
CA ILE A 250 -11.43 -9.02 -36.23
C ILE A 250 -11.35 -7.73 -35.38
N VAL A 251 -11.64 -6.58 -35.98
CA VAL A 251 -11.61 -5.29 -35.30
C VAL A 251 -12.63 -5.24 -34.18
N SER A 252 -13.87 -5.67 -34.42
CA SER A 252 -14.94 -5.71 -33.41
C SER A 252 -14.58 -6.62 -32.24
N ALA A 253 -14.04 -7.80 -32.50
CA ALA A 253 -13.60 -8.74 -31.48
C ALA A 253 -12.50 -8.12 -30.59
N SER A 254 -11.52 -7.47 -31.22
CA SER A 254 -10.43 -6.80 -30.46
C SER A 254 -10.95 -5.71 -29.52
N ARG A 255 -11.99 -4.96 -29.93
CA ARG A 255 -12.57 -3.85 -29.17
C ARG A 255 -13.62 -4.29 -28.14
N ALA A 256 -14.25 -5.44 -28.35
CA ALA A 256 -15.25 -5.98 -27.44
C ALA A 256 -14.62 -6.58 -26.17
N THR A 257 -13.38 -7.04 -26.25
CA THR A 257 -12.64 -7.59 -25.11
C THR A 257 -12.20 -6.49 -24.14
N ARG A 258 -12.24 -6.78 -22.85
CA ARG A 258 -11.74 -5.90 -21.80
C ARG A 258 -10.60 -6.56 -21.05
N PRO A 259 -9.54 -5.82 -20.71
CA PRO A 259 -8.46 -6.35 -19.89
C PRO A 259 -8.97 -6.65 -18.47
N TYR A 260 -8.53 -7.76 -17.89
CA TYR A 260 -8.84 -8.19 -16.53
C TYR A 260 -7.62 -8.88 -15.91
N ARG A 261 -7.64 -9.09 -14.60
CA ARG A 261 -6.60 -9.87 -13.93
C ARG A 261 -7.07 -11.33 -13.87
N PHE A 262 -6.24 -12.24 -14.28
CA PHE A 262 -6.47 -13.68 -14.26
C PHE A 262 -5.35 -14.40 -13.53
N LEU A 263 -5.55 -15.70 -13.30
CA LEU A 263 -4.53 -16.54 -12.66
C LEU A 263 -3.34 -16.72 -13.60
N ASP A 264 -2.15 -16.57 -13.08
CA ASP A 264 -0.92 -16.81 -13.85
C ASP A 264 -0.86 -18.27 -14.31
N ILE A 265 -0.44 -18.48 -15.55
CA ILE A 265 -0.34 -19.81 -16.20
C ILE A 265 0.56 -20.77 -15.41
N GLY A 266 1.48 -20.26 -14.60
CA GLY A 266 2.27 -21.06 -13.67
C GLY A 266 1.47 -21.98 -12.73
N LEU A 267 0.17 -21.71 -12.54
CA LEU A 267 -0.74 -22.55 -11.75
C LEU A 267 -1.44 -23.65 -12.55
N SER A 268 -1.62 -23.46 -13.84
CA SER A 268 -2.17 -24.50 -14.71
C SER A 268 -1.15 -25.58 -15.04
N ALA A 269 0.15 -25.29 -14.89
CA ALA A 269 1.23 -26.26 -15.11
C ALA A 269 1.29 -27.37 -14.07
N ASP A 270 0.72 -27.16 -12.88
CA ASP A 270 0.68 -28.20 -11.82
C ASP A 270 -0.36 -29.31 -12.09
N ASN A 271 -1.30 -29.07 -13.01
CA ASN A 271 -2.38 -30.01 -13.32
C ASN A 271 -2.29 -30.62 -14.72
N ASP A 272 -1.29 -30.27 -15.52
CA ASP A 272 -1.21 -30.76 -16.88
C ASP A 272 -0.06 -31.73 -17.08
N THR A 273 -0.37 -32.73 -17.88
CA THR A 273 0.46 -33.88 -18.21
C THR A 273 1.88 -33.48 -18.65
N ASP A 274 2.83 -34.39 -18.47
CA ASP A 274 4.25 -34.31 -18.88
C ASP A 274 4.51 -33.65 -20.25
N LYS A 275 3.51 -33.59 -21.13
CA LYS A 275 3.63 -32.99 -22.47
C LYS A 275 3.73 -31.46 -22.44
N THR A 276 2.94 -30.80 -21.59
CA THR A 276 2.99 -29.34 -21.46
C THR A 276 4.25 -28.92 -20.74
N ARG A 277 4.66 -29.72 -19.73
CA ARG A 277 5.93 -29.51 -19.01
C ARG A 277 7.14 -29.71 -19.94
N VAL A 278 7.12 -30.72 -20.81
CA VAL A 278 8.19 -30.97 -21.79
C VAL A 278 8.17 -29.91 -22.91
N ALA A 279 7.00 -29.42 -23.34
CA ALA A 279 6.92 -28.32 -24.30
C ALA A 279 7.42 -26.99 -23.70
N MET A 280 7.10 -26.72 -22.43
CA MET A 280 7.66 -25.58 -21.69
C MET A 280 9.15 -25.77 -21.41
N GLN A 281 9.61 -26.97 -21.06
CA GLN A 281 11.04 -27.25 -20.89
C GLN A 281 11.84 -27.16 -22.20
N ARG A 282 11.24 -27.48 -23.33
CA ARG A 282 11.87 -27.28 -24.66
C ARG A 282 11.85 -25.82 -25.11
N ARG A 283 10.87 -25.04 -24.69
CA ARG A 283 10.83 -23.59 -24.98
C ARG A 283 11.69 -22.78 -24.04
N THR A 284 11.98 -23.32 -22.84
CA THR A 284 12.70 -22.50 -21.87
C THR A 284 13.25 -23.26 -20.70
N ASP A 285 14.39 -22.86 -20.38
CA ASP A 285 14.82 -22.55 -19.02
C ASP A 285 14.12 -21.28 -18.44
N LEU A 286 12.96 -20.82 -18.99
CA LEU A 286 12.26 -19.61 -18.57
C LEU A 286 11.86 -19.61 -17.08
N PRO A 287 11.30 -20.66 -16.47
CA PRO A 287 11.01 -20.65 -15.03
C PRO A 287 12.27 -20.55 -14.18
N ASN A 288 13.33 -21.26 -14.58
CA ASN A 288 14.62 -21.15 -13.90
C ASN A 288 15.31 -19.83 -14.16
N THR A 289 15.18 -19.28 -15.37
CA THR A 289 15.70 -17.95 -15.73
C THR A 289 14.95 -16.87 -14.96
N TYR A 290 13.62 -16.93 -14.90
CA TYR A 290 12.81 -16.00 -14.11
C TYR A 290 13.15 -16.08 -12.61
N ALA A 291 13.22 -17.27 -12.04
CA ALA A 291 13.58 -17.47 -10.63
C ALA A 291 14.99 -16.95 -10.31
N ARG A 292 15.95 -17.19 -11.21
CA ARG A 292 17.32 -16.68 -11.05
C ARG A 292 17.39 -15.17 -11.22
N MET A 293 16.62 -14.61 -12.16
CA MET A 293 16.54 -13.17 -12.36
C MET A 293 15.80 -12.49 -11.20
N ALA A 294 14.71 -13.08 -10.70
CA ALA A 294 14.03 -12.61 -9.51
C ALA A 294 14.97 -12.57 -8.30
N ALA A 295 15.80 -13.59 -8.13
CA ALA A 295 16.82 -13.63 -7.08
C ALA A 295 17.95 -12.62 -7.30
N ALA A 296 18.41 -12.43 -8.54
CA ALA A 296 19.50 -11.53 -8.87
C ALA A 296 19.11 -10.04 -8.80
N TYR A 297 17.87 -9.70 -9.15
CA TYR A 297 17.37 -8.33 -9.23
C TYR A 297 16.41 -7.96 -8.08
N GLY A 298 16.26 -8.83 -7.08
CA GLY A 298 15.37 -8.55 -5.93
C GLY A 298 13.89 -8.48 -6.31
N TRP A 299 13.49 -9.11 -7.41
CA TRP A 299 12.08 -9.21 -7.75
C TRP A 299 11.37 -10.08 -6.72
N PRO A 300 10.11 -9.76 -6.39
CA PRO A 300 9.37 -10.62 -5.49
C PRO A 300 9.35 -12.03 -6.07
N ALA A 301 9.87 -12.99 -5.32
CA ALA A 301 9.68 -14.39 -5.64
C ALA A 301 8.18 -14.59 -5.89
N GLN A 302 7.82 -15.29 -6.97
CA GLN A 302 6.43 -15.68 -7.20
C GLN A 302 6.04 -16.58 -6.02
N GLY A 303 5.58 -15.94 -4.94
CA GLY A 303 4.99 -16.64 -3.82
C GLY A 303 3.72 -17.31 -4.30
N ALA A 304 3.49 -18.53 -3.88
CA ALA A 304 2.27 -19.31 -4.15
C ALA A 304 0.97 -18.59 -3.74
N GLU A 305 1.07 -17.43 -3.10
CA GLU A 305 -0.05 -16.66 -2.55
C GLU A 305 -0.66 -15.63 -3.50
N ASN A 306 0.05 -15.16 -4.53
CA ASN A 306 -0.46 -14.14 -5.44
C ASN A 306 -0.73 -14.75 -6.82
N ARG A 307 -1.86 -15.43 -6.90
CA ARG A 307 -2.29 -16.21 -8.08
C ARG A 307 -2.78 -15.38 -9.26
N LEU A 308 -2.91 -14.06 -9.08
CA LEU A 308 -3.34 -13.16 -10.14
C LEU A 308 -2.13 -12.46 -10.76
N ILE A 309 -2.18 -12.24 -12.08
CA ILE A 309 -1.20 -11.41 -12.77
C ILE A 309 -1.15 -10.01 -12.12
N ASP A 310 0.01 -9.38 -12.15
CA ASP A 310 0.29 -8.11 -11.47
C ASP A 310 -0.50 -6.91 -12.04
N ARG A 311 -0.87 -6.97 -13.32
CA ARG A 311 -1.64 -5.92 -14.01
C ARG A 311 -2.74 -6.52 -14.88
N PRO A 312 -3.83 -5.76 -15.18
CA PRO A 312 -4.84 -6.22 -16.12
C PRO A 312 -4.24 -6.49 -17.50
N ALA A 313 -4.66 -7.60 -18.14
CA ALA A 313 -4.29 -7.97 -19.49
C ALA A 313 -5.45 -8.68 -20.18
N SER A 314 -5.38 -8.86 -21.49
CA SER A 314 -6.39 -9.58 -22.28
C SER A 314 -5.76 -10.76 -23.00
N PRO A 315 -5.96 -11.98 -22.47
CA PRO A 315 -5.56 -13.20 -23.17
C PRO A 315 -6.23 -13.33 -24.53
N GLU A 316 -7.47 -12.85 -24.66
CA GLU A 316 -8.26 -12.93 -25.89
C GLU A 316 -7.65 -12.08 -27.01
N ARG A 317 -7.17 -10.86 -26.68
CA ARG A 317 -6.44 -10.02 -27.66
C ARG A 317 -5.12 -10.67 -28.05
N GLY A 318 -4.43 -11.29 -27.08
CA GLY A 318 -3.22 -12.08 -27.35
C GLY A 318 -3.52 -13.26 -28.28
N GLN A 319 -4.57 -14.03 -28.00
CA GLN A 319 -5.00 -15.15 -28.82
C GLN A 319 -5.41 -14.69 -30.21
N LEU A 320 -6.13 -13.56 -30.32
CA LEU A 320 -6.51 -12.98 -31.61
C LEU A 320 -5.28 -12.63 -32.45
N LEU A 321 -4.27 -11.98 -31.86
CA LEU A 321 -3.01 -11.69 -32.53
C LEU A 321 -2.29 -12.97 -32.96
N GLN A 322 -2.23 -13.98 -32.08
CA GLN A 322 -1.62 -15.26 -32.39
C GLN A 322 -2.32 -15.97 -33.56
N VAL A 323 -3.64 -15.96 -33.58
CA VAL A 323 -4.43 -16.53 -34.67
C VAL A 323 -4.18 -15.82 -36.00
N MET A 324 -4.13 -14.50 -35.99
CA MET A 324 -3.79 -13.70 -37.18
C MET A 324 -2.42 -14.05 -37.72
N VAL A 325 -1.39 -14.02 -36.86
CA VAL A 325 0.00 -14.33 -37.26
C VAL A 325 0.15 -15.76 -37.74
N ALA A 326 -0.42 -16.73 -37.03
CA ALA A 326 -0.38 -18.14 -37.41
C ALA A 326 -1.13 -18.41 -38.73
N GLY A 327 -2.21 -17.70 -38.99
CA GLY A 327 -2.97 -17.75 -40.21
C GLY A 327 -2.36 -16.98 -41.40
N GLY A 328 -1.20 -16.29 -41.17
CA GLY A 328 -0.48 -15.59 -42.22
C GLY A 328 -0.80 -14.10 -42.33
N ILE A 329 -1.70 -13.56 -41.53
CA ILE A 329 -1.96 -12.12 -41.44
C ILE A 329 -0.88 -11.50 -40.54
N ARG A 330 0.21 -11.03 -41.16
CA ARG A 330 1.37 -10.47 -40.46
C ARG A 330 1.49 -8.96 -40.60
N ASN A 331 0.87 -8.40 -41.67
CA ASN A 331 0.74 -6.94 -41.81
C ASN A 331 -0.62 -6.51 -41.26
N LEU A 332 -0.59 -5.73 -40.15
CA LEU A 332 -1.80 -5.28 -39.45
C LEU A 332 -2.17 -3.82 -39.81
N GLU A 333 -1.48 -3.15 -40.74
CA GLU A 333 -1.71 -1.74 -41.07
C GLU A 333 -3.17 -1.45 -41.46
N VAL A 334 -3.74 -2.27 -42.31
CA VAL A 334 -5.15 -2.13 -42.73
C VAL A 334 -6.09 -2.30 -41.55
N LEU A 335 -5.84 -3.30 -40.69
CA LEU A 335 -6.64 -3.55 -39.50
C LEU A 335 -6.50 -2.40 -38.49
N ASN A 336 -5.30 -1.83 -38.34
CA ASN A 336 -5.03 -0.66 -37.49
C ASN A 336 -5.78 0.56 -38.01
N HIS A 337 -5.86 0.75 -39.32
CA HIS A 337 -6.64 1.81 -39.94
C HIS A 337 -8.14 1.69 -39.59
N PHE A 338 -8.70 0.49 -39.57
CA PHE A 338 -10.07 0.24 -39.12
C PHE A 338 -10.23 0.24 -37.59
N GLY A 339 -9.14 0.44 -36.84
CA GLY A 339 -9.16 0.62 -35.40
C GLY A 339 -8.99 -0.66 -34.61
N LEU A 340 -8.19 -1.61 -35.10
CA LEU A 340 -7.73 -2.77 -34.32
C LEU A 340 -7.12 -2.28 -32.99
N ASP A 341 -7.54 -2.90 -31.90
CA ASP A 341 -7.05 -2.58 -30.55
C ASP A 341 -6.43 -3.82 -29.91
N LEU A 342 -5.13 -3.85 -29.84
CA LEU A 342 -4.32 -4.87 -29.20
C LEU A 342 -3.69 -4.36 -27.89
N SER A 343 -4.16 -3.23 -27.35
CA SER A 343 -3.74 -2.77 -26.04
C SER A 343 -4.07 -3.82 -25.00
N PHE A 344 -3.17 -3.99 -24.02
CA PHE A 344 -3.28 -5.03 -23.00
C PHE A 344 -3.27 -6.48 -23.54
N ALA A 345 -2.92 -6.73 -24.80
CA ALA A 345 -2.79 -8.10 -25.30
C ALA A 345 -1.79 -8.88 -24.44
N TYR A 346 -2.17 -10.09 -24.02
CA TYR A 346 -1.30 -10.99 -23.26
C TYR A 346 -0.84 -12.12 -24.19
N LEU A 347 0.40 -12.04 -24.62
CA LEU A 347 0.98 -12.97 -25.59
C LEU A 347 2.45 -13.26 -25.23
N GLN A 348 2.64 -13.99 -24.14
CA GLN A 348 3.97 -14.38 -23.67
C GLN A 348 4.52 -15.59 -24.44
N ALA A 349 5.84 -15.67 -24.53
CA ALA A 349 6.60 -16.76 -25.15
C ALA A 349 6.13 -17.10 -26.58
N ALA A 350 5.74 -16.07 -27.35
CA ALA A 350 5.29 -16.22 -28.74
C ALA A 350 6.45 -16.06 -29.73
N ASP A 351 6.33 -16.75 -30.88
CA ASP A 351 7.21 -16.55 -32.04
C ASP A 351 6.53 -15.58 -33.01
N LEU A 352 7.03 -14.36 -33.10
CA LEU A 352 6.49 -13.30 -33.94
C LEU A 352 7.48 -12.96 -35.06
N PHE A 353 7.32 -13.61 -36.19
CA PHE A 353 8.15 -13.41 -37.38
C PHE A 353 7.49 -12.47 -38.36
N LEU A 354 8.19 -11.46 -38.83
CA LEU A 354 7.77 -10.52 -39.85
C LEU A 354 6.45 -9.80 -39.52
N LEU A 355 6.18 -9.60 -38.23
CA LEU A 355 4.96 -8.89 -37.79
C LEU A 355 5.10 -7.39 -38.03
N THR A 356 4.25 -6.84 -38.89
CA THR A 356 4.15 -5.41 -39.16
C THR A 356 2.90 -4.84 -38.51
N THR A 357 3.08 -3.93 -37.54
CA THR A 357 1.96 -3.31 -36.83
C THR A 357 2.05 -1.79 -36.85
N GLN A 358 2.49 -1.21 -37.95
CA GLN A 358 2.66 0.24 -38.04
C GLN A 358 1.41 0.99 -37.55
N VAL A 359 1.64 2.03 -36.73
CA VAL A 359 0.59 2.83 -36.09
C VAL A 359 -0.40 1.97 -35.25
N GLY A 360 0.07 0.84 -34.77
CA GLY A 360 -0.73 -0.10 -33.96
C GLY A 360 -0.98 0.39 -32.54
N ARG A 361 -2.09 -0.07 -31.95
CA ARG A 361 -2.42 0.15 -30.52
C ARG A 361 -2.04 -1.07 -29.72
N LEU A 362 -0.93 -0.98 -28.98
CA LEU A 362 -0.31 -2.08 -28.23
C LEU A 362 0.10 -1.64 -26.82
N SER A 363 -0.41 -0.49 -26.36
CA SER A 363 -0.09 0.01 -25.03
C SER A 363 -0.46 -1.04 -23.97
N TYR A 364 0.42 -1.23 -22.98
CA TYR A 364 0.28 -2.25 -21.94
C TYR A 364 0.27 -3.72 -22.43
N ALA A 365 0.56 -4.00 -23.69
CA ALA A 365 0.68 -5.37 -24.16
C ALA A 365 1.86 -6.10 -23.48
N ASP A 366 1.76 -7.41 -23.30
CA ASP A 366 2.77 -8.24 -22.69
C ASP A 366 3.27 -9.30 -23.68
N PHE A 367 4.48 -9.10 -24.18
CA PHE A 367 5.21 -9.99 -25.06
C PHE A 367 6.36 -10.71 -24.37
N SER A 368 6.39 -10.70 -23.03
CA SER A 368 7.52 -11.23 -22.28
C SER A 368 7.90 -12.65 -22.69
N GLY A 369 9.20 -12.90 -22.81
CA GLY A 369 9.74 -14.19 -23.24
C GLY A 369 9.54 -14.53 -24.73
N SER A 370 9.04 -13.59 -25.52
CA SER A 370 8.77 -13.83 -26.95
C SER A 370 10.03 -13.67 -27.80
N HIS A 371 10.02 -14.33 -28.96
CA HIS A 371 11.00 -14.19 -30.00
C HIS A 371 10.39 -13.37 -31.14
N ILE A 372 10.93 -12.18 -31.39
CA ILE A 372 10.46 -11.24 -32.40
C ILE A 372 11.56 -11.06 -33.44
N MET A 373 11.30 -11.37 -34.69
CA MET A 373 12.31 -11.25 -35.75
C MET A 373 11.72 -10.64 -37.01
N GLY A 374 12.42 -9.67 -37.57
CA GLY A 374 12.04 -8.98 -38.80
C GLY A 374 10.73 -8.19 -38.66
N GLY A 375 10.36 -7.78 -37.45
CA GLY A 375 9.13 -7.03 -37.17
C GLY A 375 9.24 -5.55 -37.51
N ASP A 376 8.09 -4.90 -37.72
CA ASP A 376 7.99 -3.45 -37.84
C ASP A 376 6.84 -2.91 -36.98
N PHE A 377 7.21 -2.25 -35.89
CA PHE A 377 6.32 -1.61 -34.92
C PHE A 377 6.32 -0.07 -35.06
N GLY A 378 6.79 0.43 -36.19
CA GLY A 378 6.97 1.86 -36.40
C GLY A 378 5.69 2.67 -36.18
N GLY A 379 5.82 3.83 -35.50
CA GLY A 379 4.71 4.72 -35.19
C GLY A 379 3.65 4.15 -34.24
N SER A 380 3.89 3.00 -33.64
CA SER A 380 2.92 2.33 -32.75
C SER A 380 2.90 2.91 -31.34
N TYR A 381 1.77 2.77 -30.66
CA TYR A 381 1.55 3.07 -29.26
C TYR A 381 1.90 1.83 -28.43
N LEU A 382 3.04 1.84 -27.75
CA LEU A 382 3.63 0.76 -26.98
C LEU A 382 3.93 1.20 -25.54
N GLU A 383 3.27 2.26 -25.06
CA GLU A 383 3.47 2.76 -23.71
C GLU A 383 3.21 1.67 -22.68
N ASN A 384 4.16 1.49 -21.78
CA ASN A 384 4.11 0.46 -20.75
C ASN A 384 3.98 -0.98 -21.28
N ALA A 385 4.29 -1.23 -22.55
CA ALA A 385 4.38 -2.58 -23.09
C ALA A 385 5.55 -3.34 -22.46
N ARG A 386 5.40 -4.66 -22.31
CA ARG A 386 6.43 -5.55 -21.72
C ARG A 386 7.06 -6.39 -22.80
N PHE A 387 8.37 -6.32 -22.87
CA PHE A 387 9.24 -7.14 -23.68
C PHE A 387 10.32 -7.82 -22.84
N ARG A 388 9.99 -8.16 -21.58
CA ARG A 388 10.96 -8.76 -20.65
C ARG A 388 11.48 -10.09 -21.17
N SER A 389 12.80 -10.30 -21.06
CA SER A 389 13.43 -11.56 -21.48
C SER A 389 13.14 -11.94 -22.92
N CYS A 390 12.81 -10.98 -23.77
CA CYS A 390 12.59 -11.21 -25.20
C CYS A 390 13.92 -11.35 -25.95
N ARG A 391 13.85 -12.07 -27.07
CA ARG A 391 14.85 -12.02 -28.11
C ARG A 391 14.28 -11.26 -29.31
N ILE A 392 14.79 -10.06 -29.56
CA ILE A 392 14.29 -9.19 -30.63
C ILE A 392 15.42 -8.97 -31.63
N GLN A 393 15.21 -9.35 -32.89
CA GLN A 393 16.21 -9.28 -33.95
C GLN A 393 15.66 -8.60 -35.18
N ASP A 394 16.51 -7.80 -35.86
CA ASP A 394 16.22 -7.20 -37.16
C ASP A 394 14.83 -6.52 -37.19
N THR A 395 14.46 -5.87 -36.07
CA THR A 395 13.11 -5.35 -35.80
C THR A 395 13.15 -3.83 -35.66
N SER A 396 12.19 -3.15 -36.29
CA SER A 396 12.05 -1.70 -36.24
C SER A 396 11.01 -1.26 -35.23
N PHE A 397 11.40 -0.33 -34.37
CA PHE A 397 10.55 0.54 -33.56
C PHE A 397 10.76 2.00 -33.94
N ALA A 398 11.27 2.26 -35.13
CA ALA A 398 11.57 3.60 -35.57
C ALA A 398 10.32 4.44 -35.84
N ALA A 399 10.45 5.76 -35.80
CA ALA A 399 9.40 6.65 -36.27
C ALA A 399 9.09 6.40 -37.76
N VAL A 400 7.80 6.35 -38.10
CA VAL A 400 7.36 6.17 -39.49
C VAL A 400 7.29 7.53 -40.17
N THR A 401 8.00 7.65 -41.28
CA THR A 401 7.98 8.86 -42.11
C THR A 401 6.76 8.86 -43.05
N ALA A 402 6.38 10.06 -43.51
CA ALA A 402 5.33 10.24 -44.52
C ALA A 402 5.56 9.32 -45.73
N GLY A 403 4.50 8.66 -46.20
CA GLY A 403 4.55 7.76 -47.37
C GLY A 403 4.69 6.26 -47.01
N ARG A 404 4.99 5.91 -45.73
CA ARG A 404 5.07 4.50 -45.30
C ARG A 404 3.80 3.98 -44.66
N VAL A 405 2.83 4.83 -44.34
CA VAL A 405 1.58 4.46 -43.70
C VAL A 405 0.47 4.35 -44.74
N ASN A 406 -0.42 3.38 -44.58
CA ASN A 406 -1.59 3.22 -45.44
C ASN A 406 -2.87 3.66 -44.71
N PRO A 407 -3.59 4.73 -45.11
CA PRO A 407 -3.29 5.60 -46.26
C PRO A 407 -2.03 6.45 -46.01
N PRO A 408 -1.29 6.76 -47.05
CA PRO A 408 -0.05 7.50 -46.89
C PRO A 408 -0.31 8.87 -46.27
N LEU A 409 0.55 9.23 -45.31
CA LEU A 409 0.56 10.56 -44.74
C LEU A 409 0.94 11.59 -45.82
N LYS A 410 0.37 12.78 -45.72
CA LYS A 410 0.82 13.91 -46.52
C LYS A 410 2.24 14.28 -46.13
N ALA A 411 3.05 14.72 -47.09
CA ALA A 411 4.45 15.06 -46.87
C ALA A 411 4.66 16.15 -45.80
N GLU A 412 3.66 16.98 -45.57
CA GLU A 412 3.64 18.05 -44.56
C GLU A 412 3.36 17.54 -43.14
N ASN A 413 2.94 16.27 -42.97
CA ASN A 413 2.69 15.69 -41.63
C ASN A 413 4.01 15.25 -41.02
N ALA A 414 4.19 15.56 -39.73
CA ALA A 414 5.31 15.07 -38.95
C ALA A 414 5.36 13.53 -38.97
N PRO A 415 6.55 12.92 -38.89
CA PRO A 415 6.65 11.47 -38.77
C PRO A 415 5.86 10.98 -37.55
N TYR A 416 5.18 9.84 -37.68
CA TYR A 416 4.61 9.17 -36.50
C TYR A 416 5.75 8.59 -35.67
N SER A 417 5.93 9.10 -34.49
CA SER A 417 6.88 8.53 -33.51
C SER A 417 6.34 7.26 -32.91
N THR A 418 7.23 6.34 -32.61
CA THR A 418 6.90 5.15 -31.81
C THR A 418 6.95 5.51 -30.33
N PHE A 419 5.86 5.27 -29.61
CA PHE A 419 5.74 5.60 -28.21
C PHE A 419 6.05 4.37 -27.34
N LEU A 420 7.24 4.33 -26.77
CA LEU A 420 7.75 3.29 -25.87
C LEU A 420 7.94 3.82 -24.44
N THR A 421 7.25 4.91 -24.09
CA THR A 421 7.33 5.49 -22.74
C THR A 421 6.98 4.46 -21.67
N GLY A 422 7.88 4.24 -20.73
CA GLY A 422 7.70 3.23 -19.68
C GLY A 422 7.70 1.77 -20.16
N ALA A 423 8.07 1.51 -21.43
CA ALA A 423 8.18 0.14 -21.94
C ALA A 423 9.29 -0.62 -21.21
N ASP A 424 9.09 -1.92 -21.02
CA ASP A 424 9.96 -2.75 -20.19
C ASP A 424 10.66 -3.82 -21.05
N PHE A 425 11.90 -3.59 -21.36
CA PHE A 425 12.80 -4.50 -22.08
C PHE A 425 13.77 -5.25 -21.16
N ASN A 426 13.51 -5.22 -19.84
CA ASN A 426 14.43 -5.80 -18.87
C ASN A 426 14.91 -7.19 -19.31
N ALA A 427 16.22 -7.42 -19.21
CA ALA A 427 16.90 -8.68 -19.49
C ALA A 427 16.67 -9.23 -20.92
N SER A 428 16.35 -8.38 -21.90
CA SER A 428 16.16 -8.79 -23.29
C SER A 428 17.44 -8.75 -24.09
N VAL A 429 17.47 -9.48 -25.21
CA VAL A 429 18.52 -9.47 -26.22
C VAL A 429 18.00 -8.75 -27.46
N LEU A 430 18.58 -7.59 -27.75
CA LEU A 430 18.18 -6.67 -28.82
C LEU A 430 19.29 -6.62 -29.88
N ILE A 431 19.07 -7.22 -31.03
CA ILE A 431 20.09 -7.36 -32.09
C ILE A 431 19.60 -6.66 -33.36
N ASN A 432 20.38 -5.70 -33.86
CA ASN A 432 20.02 -4.90 -35.03
C ASN A 432 18.63 -4.25 -34.89
N VAL A 433 18.25 -3.87 -33.68
CA VAL A 433 16.95 -3.25 -33.43
C VAL A 433 17.04 -1.76 -33.73
N ASP A 434 16.08 -1.24 -34.50
CA ASP A 434 16.03 0.17 -34.87
C ASP A 434 15.02 0.93 -34.00
N PHE A 435 15.53 1.85 -33.16
CA PHE A 435 14.76 2.78 -32.34
C PHE A 435 14.85 4.22 -32.82
N THR A 436 15.19 4.43 -34.11
CA THR A 436 15.40 5.78 -34.65
C THR A 436 14.19 6.69 -34.34
N ALA A 437 14.45 7.80 -33.66
CA ALA A 437 13.47 8.81 -33.28
C ALA A 437 12.30 8.27 -32.43
N ALA A 438 12.47 7.13 -31.74
CA ALA A 438 11.48 6.56 -30.83
C ALA A 438 11.49 7.27 -29.45
N TYR A 439 10.32 7.30 -28.78
CA TYR A 439 10.20 7.80 -27.42
C TYR A 439 10.36 6.66 -26.41
N LEU A 440 11.57 6.51 -25.85
CA LEU A 440 11.94 5.54 -24.82
C LEU A 440 12.00 6.20 -23.42
N THR A 441 11.29 7.30 -23.22
CA THR A 441 11.28 8.01 -21.94
C THR A 441 10.82 7.10 -20.82
N ALA A 442 11.58 7.04 -19.72
CA ALA A 442 11.34 6.15 -18.58
C ALA A 442 11.25 4.65 -18.95
N ALA A 443 11.74 4.22 -20.11
CA ALA A 443 11.81 2.82 -20.46
C ALA A 443 12.84 2.08 -19.59
N ASN A 444 12.54 0.82 -19.28
CA ASN A 444 13.42 -0.06 -18.53
C ASN A 444 14.23 -0.95 -19.50
N LEU A 445 15.50 -0.67 -19.62
CA LEU A 445 16.48 -1.43 -20.40
C LEU A 445 17.51 -2.12 -19.49
N ASP A 446 17.19 -2.31 -18.20
CA ASP A 446 18.12 -2.92 -17.24
C ASP A 446 18.47 -4.34 -17.67
N GLY A 447 19.78 -4.66 -17.63
CA GLY A 447 20.29 -5.97 -17.98
C GLY A 447 20.08 -6.38 -19.44
N THR A 448 19.73 -5.44 -20.35
CA THR A 448 19.60 -5.74 -21.79
C THR A 448 20.97 -5.96 -22.45
N LEU A 449 21.00 -6.80 -23.46
CA LEU A 449 22.11 -6.85 -24.41
C LEU A 449 21.68 -6.13 -25.71
N LEU A 450 22.29 -4.98 -25.98
CA LEU A 450 22.09 -4.22 -27.20
C LEU A 450 23.27 -4.46 -28.16
N VAL A 451 23.03 -5.17 -29.25
CA VAL A 451 24.01 -5.44 -30.29
C VAL A 451 23.63 -4.67 -31.56
N ARG A 452 24.42 -3.70 -31.93
CA ARG A 452 24.18 -2.83 -33.09
C ARG A 452 22.76 -2.23 -33.09
N ALA A 453 22.24 -1.89 -31.91
CA ALA A 453 20.98 -1.19 -31.81
C ALA A 453 21.12 0.26 -32.28
N ASN A 454 20.22 0.72 -33.14
CA ASN A 454 20.19 2.08 -33.61
C ASN A 454 19.26 2.94 -32.73
N LEU A 455 19.84 3.84 -31.96
CA LEU A 455 19.16 4.77 -31.06
C LEU A 455 19.19 6.20 -31.58
N SER A 456 19.51 6.42 -32.89
CA SER A 456 19.66 7.75 -33.46
C SER A 456 18.40 8.60 -33.27
N GLY A 457 18.56 9.77 -32.64
CA GLY A 457 17.45 10.68 -32.33
C GLY A 457 16.43 10.14 -31.34
N ALA A 458 16.65 8.97 -30.74
CA ALA A 458 15.76 8.42 -29.74
C ALA A 458 15.78 9.23 -28.43
N SER A 459 14.64 9.30 -27.73
CA SER A 459 14.54 9.94 -26.43
C SER A 459 14.62 8.90 -25.31
N LEU A 460 15.75 8.82 -24.63
CA LEU A 460 16.00 7.97 -23.45
C LEU A 460 15.83 8.74 -22.13
N GLY A 461 15.10 9.84 -22.13
CA GLY A 461 14.89 10.65 -20.93
C GLY A 461 14.42 9.82 -19.74
N ALA A 462 15.16 9.84 -18.61
CA ALA A 462 14.87 9.04 -17.41
C ALA A 462 14.76 7.52 -17.64
N ALA A 463 15.25 7.00 -18.78
CA ALA A 463 15.33 5.55 -19.00
C ALA A 463 16.40 4.91 -18.09
N THR A 464 16.22 3.63 -17.74
CA THR A 464 17.21 2.88 -16.98
C THR A 464 17.89 1.84 -17.86
N LEU A 465 19.23 1.83 -17.81
CA LEU A 465 20.09 0.87 -18.54
C LEU A 465 21.08 0.21 -17.56
N ARG A 466 20.66 -0.03 -16.32
CA ARG A 466 21.52 -0.60 -15.29
C ARG A 466 21.96 -2.00 -15.67
N GLY A 467 23.28 -2.21 -15.67
CA GLY A 467 23.82 -3.51 -16.05
C GLY A 467 23.56 -3.91 -17.50
N ALA A 468 23.07 -3.00 -18.35
CA ALA A 468 22.94 -3.25 -19.79
C ALA A 468 24.30 -3.37 -20.46
N VAL A 469 24.39 -4.15 -21.55
CA VAL A 469 25.61 -4.30 -22.36
C VAL A 469 25.37 -3.65 -23.73
N LEU A 470 26.14 -2.61 -24.03
CA LEU A 470 26.04 -1.85 -25.27
C LEU A 470 27.19 -2.23 -26.20
N LEU A 471 26.91 -3.08 -27.20
CA LEU A 471 27.89 -3.52 -28.19
C LEU A 471 27.62 -2.84 -29.52
N ALA A 472 28.51 -1.92 -29.89
CA ALA A 472 28.45 -1.14 -31.13
C ALA A 472 27.08 -0.48 -31.39
N PRO A 473 26.49 0.27 -30.44
CA PRO A 473 25.25 0.98 -30.67
C PRO A 473 25.47 2.19 -31.57
N ILE A 474 24.43 2.63 -32.27
CA ILE A 474 24.42 3.90 -33.07
C ILE A 474 23.66 4.92 -32.22
N LEU A 475 24.30 6.07 -31.88
CA LEU A 475 23.84 6.99 -30.84
C LEU A 475 23.66 8.43 -31.32
N ASP A 476 23.68 8.68 -32.64
CA ASP A 476 23.63 10.03 -33.20
C ASP A 476 22.36 10.78 -32.74
N GLY A 477 22.55 11.93 -32.10
CA GLY A 477 21.43 12.76 -31.64
C GLY A 477 20.56 12.15 -30.54
N THR A 478 20.99 11.04 -29.91
CA THR A 478 20.24 10.40 -28.81
C THR A 478 20.12 11.34 -27.61
N ASN A 479 18.92 11.47 -27.04
CA ASN A 479 18.68 12.24 -25.83
C ASN A 479 18.79 11.36 -24.59
N TRP A 480 19.82 11.58 -23.76
CA TRP A 480 20.15 10.84 -22.55
C TRP A 480 19.74 11.55 -21.26
N LYS A 481 18.92 12.59 -21.32
CA LYS A 481 18.61 13.41 -20.13
C LYS A 481 18.12 12.55 -18.97
N SER A 482 18.89 12.53 -17.88
CA SER A 482 18.60 11.73 -16.67
C SER A 482 18.52 10.20 -16.91
N ALA A 483 19.09 9.69 -18.01
CA ALA A 483 19.20 8.26 -18.23
C ALA A 483 20.22 7.63 -17.26
N ASP A 484 19.89 6.46 -16.69
CA ASP A 484 20.73 5.78 -15.70
C ASP A 484 21.53 4.63 -16.33
N LEU A 485 22.85 4.84 -16.48
CA LEU A 485 23.82 3.88 -17.01
C LEU A 485 24.63 3.18 -15.90
N ASP A 486 24.20 3.24 -14.62
CA ASP A 486 24.96 2.63 -13.53
C ASP A 486 25.10 1.11 -13.71
N GLY A 487 26.31 0.61 -13.64
CA GLY A 487 26.62 -0.80 -13.89
C GLY A 487 26.59 -1.21 -15.37
N ALA A 488 26.24 -0.33 -16.31
CA ALA A 488 26.26 -0.65 -17.73
C ALA A 488 27.66 -1.01 -18.21
N VAL A 489 27.73 -1.89 -19.21
CA VAL A 489 28.98 -2.33 -19.83
C VAL A 489 29.06 -1.79 -21.24
N VAL A 490 30.17 -1.15 -21.51
CA VAL A 490 30.49 -0.54 -22.80
C VAL A 490 31.85 -1.01 -23.31
N PHE A 491 32.10 -0.86 -24.60
CA PHE A 491 33.35 -1.29 -25.23
C PHE A 491 34.14 -0.07 -25.74
N GLY A 492 35.39 0.02 -25.31
CA GLY A 492 36.27 1.15 -25.56
C GLY A 492 36.35 2.13 -24.40
N ALA A 493 37.55 2.57 -24.05
CA ALA A 493 37.79 3.51 -22.94
C ALA A 493 37.21 4.91 -23.20
N SER A 494 37.08 5.30 -24.47
CA SER A 494 36.57 6.58 -24.94
C SER A 494 35.05 6.61 -25.16
N PHE A 495 34.35 5.48 -24.95
CA PHE A 495 32.92 5.33 -25.28
C PHE A 495 32.04 6.49 -24.77
N LEU A 496 32.18 6.89 -23.52
CA LEU A 496 31.33 7.97 -22.94
C LEU A 496 31.63 9.32 -23.62
N ALA A 497 32.89 9.60 -23.89
CA ALA A 497 33.27 10.86 -24.56
C ALA A 497 32.79 10.90 -26.02
N GLU A 498 32.92 9.79 -26.74
CA GLU A 498 32.43 9.62 -28.10
C GLU A 498 30.89 9.72 -28.15
N ALA A 499 30.21 9.00 -27.27
CA ALA A 499 28.75 9.05 -27.16
C ALA A 499 28.24 10.45 -26.83
N ALA A 500 28.90 11.19 -25.94
CA ALA A 500 28.52 12.56 -25.60
C ALA A 500 28.75 13.54 -26.75
N ALA A 501 29.76 13.32 -27.57
CA ALA A 501 30.07 14.18 -28.72
C ALA A 501 29.01 14.11 -29.83
N ILE A 502 28.30 12.97 -29.95
CA ILE A 502 27.28 12.74 -30.99
C ILE A 502 25.85 12.77 -30.42
N ALA A 503 25.68 12.73 -29.10
CA ALA A 503 24.37 12.81 -28.43
C ALA A 503 23.69 14.18 -28.64
N ALA A 504 22.42 14.28 -28.31
CA ALA A 504 21.74 15.56 -28.21
C ALA A 504 22.46 16.47 -27.19
N PRO A 505 22.60 17.77 -27.45
CA PRO A 505 23.39 18.68 -26.62
C PRO A 505 22.99 18.64 -25.14
N ASP A 506 23.98 18.58 -24.26
CA ASP A 506 23.84 18.65 -22.80
C ASP A 506 22.98 17.52 -22.15
N THR A 507 22.77 16.40 -22.85
CA THR A 507 21.94 15.30 -22.34
C THR A 507 22.76 14.17 -21.71
N LEU A 508 23.96 13.87 -22.22
CA LEU A 508 24.89 12.88 -21.63
C LEU A 508 26.06 13.60 -20.96
N ARG A 509 26.32 13.28 -19.70
CA ARG A 509 27.39 13.87 -18.89
C ARG A 509 28.41 12.80 -18.53
N PRO A 510 29.52 12.64 -19.28
CA PRO A 510 30.56 11.65 -19.02
C PRO A 510 31.15 11.74 -17.62
N GLU A 511 31.27 12.95 -17.07
CA GLU A 511 31.82 13.22 -15.72
C GLU A 511 31.03 12.61 -14.57
N MET A 512 29.79 12.20 -14.82
CA MET A 512 28.97 11.51 -13.81
C MET A 512 29.30 10.02 -13.67
N TYR A 513 30.15 9.48 -14.53
CA TYR A 513 30.46 8.06 -14.57
C TYR A 513 31.97 7.79 -14.54
N GLU A 514 32.37 6.80 -13.75
CA GLU A 514 33.70 6.22 -13.78
C GLU A 514 33.68 4.91 -14.58
N ALA A 515 34.55 4.77 -15.56
CA ALA A 515 34.67 3.56 -16.37
C ALA A 515 35.80 2.67 -15.84
N THR A 516 35.47 1.48 -15.31
CA THR A 516 36.41 0.51 -14.80
C THR A 516 36.54 -0.66 -15.77
N PRO A 517 37.78 -1.09 -16.14
CA PRO A 517 37.97 -2.22 -17.05
C PRO A 517 37.48 -3.51 -16.41
N ILE A 518 36.82 -4.35 -17.20
CA ILE A 518 36.34 -5.67 -16.79
C ILE A 518 36.73 -6.74 -17.79
N THR A 519 36.82 -7.99 -17.32
CA THR A 519 37.16 -9.13 -18.17
C THR A 519 35.96 -9.64 -18.97
N LEU A 520 36.21 -10.33 -20.07
CA LEU A 520 35.16 -11.01 -20.85
C LEU A 520 34.33 -11.97 -20.00
N ALA A 521 34.99 -12.68 -19.07
CA ALA A 521 34.29 -13.60 -18.15
C ALA A 521 33.29 -12.87 -17.26
N GLU A 522 33.62 -11.66 -16.78
CA GLU A 522 32.70 -10.81 -16.02
C GLU A 522 31.54 -10.28 -16.89
N VAL A 523 31.79 -9.93 -18.16
CA VAL A 523 30.74 -9.56 -19.10
C VAL A 523 29.74 -10.70 -19.26
N MET A 524 30.24 -11.92 -19.45
CA MET A 524 29.40 -13.12 -19.63
C MET A 524 28.63 -13.52 -18.36
N ALA A 525 29.13 -13.16 -17.19
CA ALA A 525 28.49 -13.45 -15.92
C ALA A 525 27.33 -12.47 -15.56
N ILE A 526 27.22 -11.34 -16.25
CA ILE A 526 26.27 -10.28 -15.91
C ILE A 526 24.82 -10.72 -16.13
N ASN A 527 24.56 -11.52 -17.15
CA ASN A 527 23.18 -11.91 -17.47
C ASN A 527 23.08 -13.36 -17.96
N ILE A 528 22.11 -14.08 -17.41
CA ILE A 528 21.80 -15.47 -17.75
C ILE A 528 21.27 -15.59 -19.19
N VAL A 529 20.64 -14.54 -19.71
CA VAL A 529 20.14 -14.50 -21.10
C VAL A 529 21.27 -14.68 -22.11
N TYR A 530 22.52 -14.34 -21.74
CA TYR A 530 23.69 -14.56 -22.60
C TYR A 530 24.06 -16.03 -22.80
N GLN A 531 23.51 -16.94 -22.02
CA GLN A 531 23.72 -18.38 -22.23
C GLN A 531 23.10 -18.89 -23.53
N ASN A 532 22.17 -18.14 -24.13
CA ASN A 532 21.49 -18.47 -25.38
C ASN A 532 21.99 -17.66 -26.59
N LEU A 533 23.18 -17.05 -26.48
CA LEU A 533 23.78 -16.33 -27.62
C LEU A 533 24.24 -17.32 -28.69
N THR A 534 24.06 -16.91 -29.94
CA THR A 534 24.63 -17.65 -31.09
C THR A 534 26.15 -17.52 -31.12
N ALA A 535 26.83 -18.43 -31.80
CA ALA A 535 28.29 -18.38 -31.98
C ALA A 535 28.73 -17.04 -32.62
N ALA A 536 27.94 -16.45 -33.50
CA ALA A 536 28.25 -15.18 -34.13
C ALA A 536 28.19 -14.01 -33.13
N GLU A 537 27.21 -14.01 -32.23
CA GLU A 537 27.07 -12.99 -31.17
C GLU A 537 28.19 -13.12 -30.15
N MET A 538 28.54 -14.34 -29.75
CA MET A 538 29.68 -14.60 -28.89
C MET A 538 30.99 -14.12 -29.51
N THR A 539 31.18 -14.36 -30.80
CA THR A 539 32.33 -13.86 -31.56
C THR A 539 32.37 -12.33 -31.61
N ALA A 540 31.23 -11.70 -31.80
CA ALA A 540 31.14 -10.24 -31.82
C ALA A 540 31.56 -9.62 -30.47
N ILE A 541 31.09 -10.19 -29.34
CA ILE A 541 31.49 -9.74 -28.00
C ILE A 541 33.00 -10.01 -27.76
N THR A 542 33.49 -11.16 -28.16
CA THR A 542 34.91 -11.57 -27.96
C THR A 542 35.86 -10.67 -28.75
N ASN A 543 35.47 -10.28 -29.95
CA ASN A 543 36.29 -9.42 -30.85
C ASN A 543 36.10 -7.91 -30.60
N ALA A 544 35.22 -7.54 -29.68
CA ALA A 544 35.04 -6.13 -29.33
C ALA A 544 36.29 -5.57 -28.61
N ALA A 545 36.40 -4.27 -28.59
CA ALA A 545 37.42 -3.57 -27.81
C ALA A 545 37.32 -3.94 -26.31
N PRO A 546 38.33 -3.66 -25.46
CA PRO A 546 38.23 -3.91 -24.04
C PRO A 546 36.93 -3.37 -23.42
N ALA A 547 36.32 -4.17 -22.56
CA ALA A 547 35.05 -3.84 -21.92
C ALA A 547 35.27 -3.02 -20.64
N PHE A 548 34.37 -2.09 -20.39
CA PHE A 548 34.37 -1.21 -19.23
C PHE A 548 33.00 -1.23 -18.58
N ARG A 549 32.97 -1.33 -17.25
CA ARG A 549 31.75 -1.15 -16.46
C ARG A 549 31.67 0.31 -16.03
N LEU A 550 30.54 0.92 -16.27
CA LEU A 550 30.24 2.28 -15.83
C LEU A 550 29.74 2.26 -14.40
N LYS A 551 30.28 3.11 -13.53
CA LYS A 551 29.82 3.32 -12.18
C LYS A 551 29.45 4.79 -12.02
N ARG A 552 28.22 5.06 -11.63
CA ARG A 552 27.77 6.43 -11.38
C ARG A 552 28.42 6.97 -10.11
N THR A 553 29.03 8.15 -10.21
CA THR A 553 29.75 8.83 -9.13
C THR A 553 28.99 9.97 -8.51
N ALA A 554 27.96 10.50 -9.20
CA ALA A 554 27.15 11.63 -8.74
C ALA A 554 25.65 11.37 -8.92
N PRO A 555 24.78 11.90 -8.04
CA PRO A 555 23.34 11.87 -8.24
C PRO A 555 22.95 12.75 -9.44
N PHE A 556 21.81 12.47 -10.06
CA PHE A 556 21.23 13.39 -11.03
C PHE A 556 20.89 14.71 -10.32
N THR A 557 21.42 15.81 -10.83
CA THR A 557 20.97 17.16 -10.46
C THR A 557 19.97 17.59 -11.51
N ASP A 558 18.74 17.90 -11.09
CA ASP A 558 17.66 18.40 -11.96
C ASP A 558 18.07 19.66 -12.73
#